data_1a94b67a94adeb763cf4fb7661212dcb
#
_entry.id   1a94b67a94adeb763cf4fb7661212dcb
#
_cell.length_a   1.000
_cell.length_b   1.000
_cell.length_c   1.000
_cell.angle_alpha   90.00
_cell.angle_beta   90.00
_cell.angle_gamma   90.00
#
_symmetry.space_group_name_H-M   'P 1'
#
loop_
_entity.id
_entity.type
_entity.pdbx_description
1 polymer ?
#
loop_
_entity_poly.entity_id
_entity_poly.type
_entity_poly.pdbx_seq_one_letter_code
_entity_poly.pdbx_strand_id
1 'polypeptide(L)'
;MRNLVINTDLRNSWQGISEDKFIETAAEIGWNGVFSDWTDGKDMKRVRTLTQRNGLYLQSVHAPFTKIAEMWEEGEQGEAELCRQQNCLRACAEIGVPVVVEHAVIGFDKHTPNELGVKRFETLANEAERLGIKIAIENTEGEEYLERLLSCFNGHPAVGFCIDTGHEMCYNESRDLISKYARQLLCTHLNDNMKITGDEITWLDDSHMMPFDGLADWKNIAKRLNAARFQGDLTFELVGKNRPERHTHDIYAALDMNAFLALALEKAKQFRTML
;
A
#
# COMPACT_ATOMS: atom_id res chain seq x y z
N MET A 1 11.01 3.71 18.57
CA MET A 1 10.59 4.80 17.63
C MET A 1 10.14 4.11 16.35
N ARG A 2 8.96 4.46 15.79
CA ARG A 2 8.45 3.82 14.55
C ARG A 2 9.35 4.18 13.37
N ASN A 3 9.65 3.21 12.52
CA ASN A 3 10.42 3.47 11.31
C ASN A 3 9.58 4.21 10.27
N LEU A 4 10.23 4.92 9.39
CA LEU A 4 9.63 5.65 8.26
C LEU A 4 10.02 4.94 6.97
N VAL A 5 9.03 4.53 6.21
CA VAL A 5 9.16 3.70 5.01
C VAL A 5 8.54 4.42 3.81
N ILE A 6 9.15 4.31 2.64
CA ILE A 6 8.68 4.96 1.41
C ILE A 6 8.55 3.94 0.26
N ASN A 7 7.60 4.14 -0.64
CA ASN A 7 7.39 3.31 -1.82
C ASN A 7 8.48 3.50 -2.88
N THR A 8 8.96 2.41 -3.46
CA THR A 8 10.02 2.47 -4.50
C THR A 8 9.47 2.87 -5.87
N ASP A 9 8.21 2.64 -6.15
CA ASP A 9 7.57 3.03 -7.42
C ASP A 9 7.34 4.54 -7.54
N LEU A 10 7.43 5.31 -6.46
CA LEU A 10 7.51 6.77 -6.46
C LEU A 10 8.55 7.28 -7.47
N ARG A 11 9.63 6.52 -7.73
CA ARG A 11 10.65 6.83 -8.75
C ARG A 11 10.06 7.11 -10.14
N ASN A 12 8.90 6.50 -10.45
CA ASN A 12 8.21 6.67 -11.73
C ASN A 12 7.67 8.09 -11.94
N SER A 13 7.73 8.94 -10.91
CA SER A 13 7.39 10.35 -11.01
C SER A 13 8.46 11.15 -11.78
N TRP A 14 9.68 10.64 -11.89
CA TRP A 14 10.79 11.27 -12.62
C TRP A 14 11.32 10.35 -13.71
N GLN A 15 11.57 10.92 -14.88
CA GLN A 15 12.05 10.15 -16.03
C GLN A 15 13.47 9.61 -15.80
N GLY A 16 13.69 8.33 -16.12
CA GLY A 16 15.03 7.72 -16.13
C GLY A 16 15.59 7.36 -14.75
N ILE A 17 14.82 7.46 -13.67
CA ILE A 17 15.28 7.04 -12.36
C ILE A 17 15.16 5.53 -12.22
N SER A 18 16.29 4.86 -12.03
CA SER A 18 16.33 3.42 -11.72
C SER A 18 15.92 3.15 -10.27
N GLU A 19 15.46 1.94 -10.01
CA GLU A 19 15.15 1.51 -8.62
C GLU A 19 16.39 1.56 -7.73
N ASP A 20 17.58 1.23 -8.26
CA ASP A 20 18.85 1.31 -7.54
C ASP A 20 19.13 2.73 -7.08
N LYS A 21 19.07 3.70 -8.01
CA LYS A 21 19.30 5.10 -7.70
C LYS A 21 18.30 5.64 -6.67
N PHE A 22 17.04 5.22 -6.79
CA PHE A 22 16.02 5.61 -5.82
C PHE A 22 16.34 5.09 -4.40
N ILE A 23 16.64 3.80 -4.28
CA ILE A 23 16.96 3.15 -2.99
C ILE A 23 18.21 3.78 -2.35
N GLU A 24 19.27 4.01 -3.13
CA GLU A 24 20.47 4.72 -2.67
C GLU A 24 20.13 6.10 -2.14
N THR A 25 19.37 6.89 -2.89
CA THR A 25 18.99 8.24 -2.51
C THR A 25 18.09 8.26 -1.27
N ALA A 26 17.13 7.34 -1.16
CA ALA A 26 16.29 7.23 0.04
C ALA A 26 17.13 6.94 1.30
N ALA A 27 18.15 6.09 1.17
CA ALA A 27 19.08 5.81 2.27
C ALA A 27 19.93 7.03 2.65
N GLU A 28 20.51 7.72 1.66
CA GLU A 28 21.32 8.93 1.87
C GLU A 28 20.53 10.04 2.57
N ILE A 29 19.24 10.19 2.25
CA ILE A 29 18.33 11.17 2.85
C ILE A 29 17.94 10.78 4.29
N GLY A 30 17.96 9.47 4.61
CA GLY A 30 17.75 8.96 5.97
C GLY A 30 16.38 8.30 6.21
N TRP A 31 15.72 7.80 5.18
CA TRP A 31 14.61 6.86 5.34
C TRP A 31 15.10 5.58 6.05
N ASN A 32 14.22 4.90 6.78
CA ASN A 32 14.58 3.68 7.49
C ASN A 32 14.39 2.42 6.64
N GLY A 33 13.46 2.46 5.71
CA GLY A 33 13.14 1.34 4.85
C GLY A 33 12.36 1.75 3.62
N VAL A 34 12.11 0.77 2.78
CA VAL A 34 11.26 0.91 1.59
C VAL A 34 10.24 -0.22 1.52
N PHE A 35 9.17 -0.01 0.79
CA PHE A 35 8.38 -1.10 0.25
C PHE A 35 8.45 -1.07 -1.28
N SER A 36 8.30 -2.24 -1.88
CA SER A 36 8.44 -2.42 -3.32
C SER A 36 7.19 -3.07 -3.90
N ASP A 37 6.97 -2.89 -5.18
CA ASP A 37 6.01 -3.66 -5.94
C ASP A 37 6.60 -5.01 -6.38
N TRP A 38 5.74 -6.00 -6.60
CA TRP A 38 6.10 -7.23 -7.29
C TRP A 38 5.44 -7.30 -8.66
N THR A 39 6.19 -7.71 -9.66
CA THR A 39 5.70 -8.01 -11.01
C THR A 39 6.32 -9.30 -11.50
N ASP A 40 5.67 -9.96 -12.46
CA ASP A 40 6.19 -11.19 -13.05
C ASP A 40 7.61 -10.99 -13.58
N GLY A 41 8.53 -11.84 -13.12
CA GLY A 41 9.94 -11.79 -13.50
C GLY A 41 10.80 -10.75 -12.76
N LYS A 42 10.25 -9.98 -11.82
CA LYS A 42 11.05 -9.07 -11.00
C LYS A 42 12.02 -9.83 -10.10
N ASP A 43 13.30 -9.48 -10.14
CA ASP A 43 14.33 -10.06 -9.27
C ASP A 43 14.27 -9.45 -7.85
N MET A 44 13.44 -10.06 -7.01
CA MET A 44 13.28 -9.63 -5.62
C MET A 44 14.53 -9.85 -4.76
N LYS A 45 15.39 -10.83 -5.11
CA LYS A 45 16.68 -11.04 -4.42
C LYS A 45 17.62 -9.86 -4.63
N ARG A 46 17.62 -9.32 -5.85
CA ARG A 46 18.37 -8.10 -6.15
C ARG A 46 17.86 -6.92 -5.32
N VAL A 47 16.54 -6.71 -5.27
CA VAL A 47 15.92 -5.64 -4.46
C VAL A 47 16.33 -5.80 -2.98
N ARG A 48 16.21 -7.00 -2.43
CA ARG A 48 16.62 -7.30 -1.05
C ARG A 48 18.10 -7.01 -0.79
N THR A 49 18.97 -7.45 -1.70
CA THR A 49 20.41 -7.21 -1.59
C THR A 49 20.73 -5.73 -1.62
N LEU A 50 20.08 -4.99 -2.51
CA LEU A 50 20.29 -3.56 -2.66
C LEU A 50 19.83 -2.77 -1.42
N THR A 51 18.65 -3.06 -0.89
CA THR A 51 18.16 -2.42 0.33
C THR A 51 19.11 -2.68 1.51
N GLN A 52 19.54 -3.93 1.70
CA GLN A 52 20.47 -4.29 2.78
C GLN A 52 21.82 -3.58 2.66
N ARG A 53 22.40 -3.49 1.45
CA ARG A 53 23.67 -2.79 1.22
C ARG A 53 23.60 -1.30 1.58
N ASN A 54 22.44 -0.71 1.44
CA ASN A 54 22.19 0.69 1.75
C ASN A 54 21.67 0.93 3.19
N GLY A 55 21.65 -0.11 4.03
CA GLY A 55 21.19 -0.01 5.41
C GLY A 55 19.67 0.20 5.56
N LEU A 56 18.91 0.02 4.50
CA LEU A 56 17.47 0.04 4.52
C LEU A 56 16.93 -1.38 4.72
N TYR A 57 15.72 -1.49 5.27
CA TYR A 57 15.02 -2.77 5.23
C TYR A 57 13.84 -2.71 4.23
N LEU A 58 13.56 -3.87 3.64
CA LEU A 58 12.40 -4.06 2.78
C LEU A 58 11.23 -4.48 3.68
N GLN A 59 10.33 -3.54 3.94
CA GLN A 59 9.28 -3.68 4.94
C GLN A 59 8.12 -4.56 4.45
N SER A 60 7.68 -4.31 3.23
CA SER A 60 6.59 -5.04 2.59
C SER A 60 6.78 -5.04 1.08
N VAL A 61 5.95 -5.82 0.42
CA VAL A 61 5.83 -5.85 -1.04
C VAL A 61 4.36 -5.68 -1.39
N HIS A 62 4.07 -4.80 -2.33
CA HIS A 62 2.75 -4.69 -2.92
C HIS A 62 2.58 -5.77 -3.98
N ALA A 63 1.56 -6.59 -3.83
CA ALA A 63 1.19 -7.62 -4.80
C ALA A 63 0.67 -6.99 -6.11
N PRO A 64 0.70 -7.73 -7.23
CA PRO A 64 0.15 -7.23 -8.47
C PRO A 64 -1.38 -7.17 -8.40
N PHE A 65 -1.95 -6.00 -8.65
CA PHE A 65 -3.39 -5.77 -8.44
C PHE A 65 -4.21 -5.59 -9.72
N THR A 66 -3.56 -5.37 -10.87
CA THR A 66 -4.27 -4.99 -12.12
C THR A 66 -5.30 -6.02 -12.61
N LYS A 67 -5.21 -7.27 -12.17
CA LYS A 67 -6.13 -8.36 -12.49
C LYS A 67 -6.77 -8.99 -11.26
N ILE A 68 -6.65 -8.38 -10.10
CA ILE A 68 -7.15 -8.97 -8.86
C ILE A 68 -8.67 -9.20 -8.87
N ALA A 69 -9.42 -8.44 -9.67
CA ALA A 69 -10.85 -8.65 -9.86
C ALA A 69 -11.19 -10.04 -10.42
N GLU A 70 -10.27 -10.64 -11.21
CA GLU A 70 -10.43 -12.00 -11.75
C GLU A 70 -10.50 -13.07 -10.63
N MET A 71 -10.01 -12.77 -9.45
CA MET A 71 -10.13 -13.66 -8.27
C MET A 71 -11.59 -13.95 -7.90
N TRP A 72 -12.52 -13.08 -8.31
CA TRP A 72 -13.95 -13.18 -8.02
C TRP A 72 -14.76 -13.79 -9.17
N GLU A 73 -14.13 -14.04 -10.32
CA GLU A 73 -14.76 -14.50 -11.54
C GLU A 73 -14.51 -15.99 -11.80
N GLU A 74 -15.48 -16.66 -12.41
CA GLU A 74 -15.31 -18.06 -12.87
C GLU A 74 -14.36 -18.14 -14.06
N GLY A 75 -13.67 -19.27 -14.20
CA GLY A 75 -12.85 -19.59 -15.37
C GLY A 75 -11.35 -19.52 -15.15
N GLU A 76 -10.60 -19.71 -16.24
CA GLU A 76 -9.15 -19.88 -16.23
C GLU A 76 -8.40 -18.61 -15.79
N GLN A 77 -8.98 -17.44 -16.02
CA GLN A 77 -8.33 -16.17 -15.65
C GLN A 77 -8.22 -16.02 -14.12
N GLY A 78 -9.27 -16.39 -13.39
CA GLY A 78 -9.24 -16.37 -11.94
C GLY A 78 -8.24 -17.36 -11.34
N GLU A 79 -8.09 -18.55 -11.93
CA GLU A 79 -7.07 -19.52 -11.52
C GLU A 79 -5.64 -19.02 -11.85
N ALA A 80 -5.47 -18.38 -13.00
CA ALA A 80 -4.20 -17.77 -13.37
C ALA A 80 -3.81 -16.63 -12.42
N GLU A 81 -4.77 -15.79 -12.02
CA GLU A 81 -4.51 -14.73 -11.07
C GLU A 81 -4.20 -15.27 -9.67
N LEU A 82 -4.92 -16.28 -9.19
CA LEU A 82 -4.58 -16.97 -7.95
C LEU A 82 -3.13 -17.50 -7.97
N CYS A 83 -2.73 -18.15 -9.07
CA CYS A 83 -1.36 -18.65 -9.23
C CYS A 83 -0.34 -17.50 -9.22
N ARG A 84 -0.66 -16.36 -9.82
CA ARG A 84 0.18 -15.16 -9.85
C ARG A 84 0.38 -14.59 -8.45
N GLN A 85 -0.68 -14.47 -7.67
CA GLN A 85 -0.62 -14.01 -6.28
C GLN A 85 0.20 -14.98 -5.40
N GLN A 86 0.02 -16.29 -5.57
CA GLN A 86 0.84 -17.29 -4.87
C GLN A 86 2.33 -17.16 -5.23
N ASN A 87 2.66 -16.86 -6.49
CA ASN A 87 4.06 -16.65 -6.90
C ASN A 87 4.65 -15.39 -6.23
N CYS A 88 3.87 -14.33 -6.08
CA CYS A 88 4.26 -13.15 -5.30
C CYS A 88 4.57 -13.53 -3.84
N LEU A 89 3.68 -14.27 -3.16
CA LEU A 89 3.89 -14.73 -1.78
C LEU A 89 5.17 -15.55 -1.64
N ARG A 90 5.42 -16.50 -2.55
CA ARG A 90 6.63 -17.35 -2.55
C ARG A 90 7.89 -16.52 -2.74
N ALA A 91 7.90 -15.59 -3.70
CA ALA A 91 9.02 -14.70 -3.94
C ALA A 91 9.33 -13.83 -2.72
N CYS A 92 8.32 -13.32 -2.03
CA CYS A 92 8.46 -12.54 -0.80
C CYS A 92 9.00 -13.38 0.36
N ALA A 93 8.48 -14.59 0.55
CA ALA A 93 8.95 -15.51 1.57
C ALA A 93 10.42 -15.91 1.36
N GLU A 94 10.83 -16.18 0.11
CA GLU A 94 12.20 -16.55 -0.24
C GLU A 94 13.23 -15.49 0.18
N ILE A 95 12.85 -14.22 0.14
CA ILE A 95 13.72 -13.10 0.51
C ILE A 95 13.49 -12.59 1.94
N GLY A 96 12.57 -13.21 2.69
CA GLY A 96 12.27 -12.88 4.08
C GLY A 96 11.54 -11.55 4.25
N VAL A 97 10.67 -11.17 3.31
CA VAL A 97 9.75 -10.04 3.48
C VAL A 97 8.56 -10.49 4.32
N PRO A 98 8.23 -9.80 5.41
CA PRO A 98 7.24 -10.30 6.37
C PRO A 98 5.78 -10.04 5.95
N VAL A 99 5.52 -9.06 5.08
CA VAL A 99 4.18 -8.60 4.72
C VAL A 99 4.05 -8.42 3.21
N VAL A 100 2.98 -8.93 2.64
CA VAL A 100 2.52 -8.64 1.28
C VAL A 100 1.22 -7.85 1.39
N VAL A 101 1.15 -6.70 0.74
CA VAL A 101 -0.07 -5.89 0.66
C VAL A 101 -0.85 -6.33 -0.56
N GLU A 102 -2.14 -6.60 -0.38
CA GLU A 102 -3.05 -7.11 -1.40
C GLU A 102 -4.28 -6.23 -1.52
N HIS A 103 -4.71 -5.94 -2.74
CA HIS A 103 -6.05 -5.40 -2.97
C HIS A 103 -7.10 -6.51 -2.83
N ALA A 104 -8.26 -6.18 -2.27
CA ALA A 104 -9.41 -7.09 -2.30
C ALA A 104 -10.02 -7.19 -3.71
N VAL A 105 -10.06 -6.06 -4.42
CA VAL A 105 -10.60 -5.91 -5.77
C VAL A 105 -9.98 -4.66 -6.41
N ILE A 106 -10.14 -4.50 -7.70
CA ILE A 106 -9.91 -3.27 -8.45
C ILE A 106 -11.09 -3.04 -9.40
N GLY A 107 -11.47 -1.78 -9.59
CA GLY A 107 -12.53 -1.35 -10.51
C GLY A 107 -13.73 -0.73 -9.81
N PHE A 108 -14.47 0.08 -10.57
CA PHE A 108 -15.63 0.86 -10.08
C PHE A 108 -16.96 0.27 -10.51
N ASP A 109 -16.96 -0.93 -11.06
CA ASP A 109 -18.17 -1.64 -11.49
C ASP A 109 -18.96 -2.20 -10.29
N LYS A 110 -19.96 -3.03 -10.59
CA LYS A 110 -20.79 -3.63 -9.55
C LYS A 110 -19.98 -4.49 -8.58
N HIS A 111 -20.01 -4.12 -7.33
CA HIS A 111 -19.32 -4.81 -6.26
C HIS A 111 -20.21 -5.93 -5.68
N THR A 112 -19.91 -7.18 -6.01
CA THR A 112 -20.66 -8.35 -5.54
C THR A 112 -19.67 -9.45 -5.10
N PRO A 113 -19.10 -9.36 -3.89
CA PRO A 113 -18.23 -10.40 -3.38
C PRO A 113 -18.98 -11.74 -3.28
N ASN A 114 -18.31 -12.83 -3.66
CA ASN A 114 -18.90 -14.16 -3.72
C ASN A 114 -18.03 -15.22 -3.02
N GLU A 115 -18.56 -16.43 -2.87
CA GLU A 115 -17.85 -17.53 -2.20
C GLU A 115 -16.64 -18.04 -2.99
N LEU A 116 -16.62 -17.90 -4.31
CA LEU A 116 -15.49 -18.33 -5.13
C LEU A 116 -14.24 -17.47 -4.81
N GLY A 117 -14.41 -16.16 -4.80
CA GLY A 117 -13.33 -15.23 -4.43
C GLY A 117 -12.84 -15.48 -2.99
N VAL A 118 -13.76 -15.63 -2.03
CA VAL A 118 -13.39 -15.96 -0.65
C VAL A 118 -12.53 -17.22 -0.58
N LYS A 119 -12.87 -18.31 -1.29
CA LYS A 119 -12.08 -19.55 -1.32
C LYS A 119 -10.69 -19.36 -1.91
N ARG A 120 -10.57 -18.53 -2.94
CA ARG A 120 -9.25 -18.22 -3.52
C ARG A 120 -8.39 -17.40 -2.56
N PHE A 121 -8.95 -16.40 -1.89
CA PHE A 121 -8.25 -15.66 -0.84
C PHE A 121 -7.93 -16.55 0.38
N GLU A 122 -8.79 -17.52 0.73
CA GLU A 122 -8.48 -18.53 1.74
C GLU A 122 -7.26 -19.38 1.36
N THR A 123 -7.16 -19.74 0.08
CA THR A 123 -5.98 -20.44 -0.45
C THR A 123 -4.71 -19.60 -0.30
N LEU A 124 -4.77 -18.29 -0.59
CA LEU A 124 -3.65 -17.38 -0.37
C LEU A 124 -3.31 -17.23 1.12
N ALA A 125 -4.32 -17.06 1.98
CA ALA A 125 -4.15 -16.93 3.43
C ALA A 125 -3.44 -18.16 4.03
N ASN A 126 -3.89 -19.36 3.68
CA ASN A 126 -3.29 -20.60 4.11
C ASN A 126 -1.85 -20.77 3.60
N GLU A 127 -1.57 -20.35 2.37
CA GLU A 127 -0.22 -20.38 1.83
C GLU A 127 0.69 -19.37 2.53
N ALA A 128 0.22 -18.16 2.79
CA ALA A 128 0.96 -17.14 3.55
C ALA A 128 1.32 -17.65 4.96
N GLU A 129 0.39 -18.28 5.66
CA GLU A 129 0.64 -18.89 6.96
C GLU A 129 1.72 -19.99 6.87
N ARG A 130 1.62 -20.89 5.90
CA ARG A 130 2.61 -21.94 5.65
C ARG A 130 4.00 -21.40 5.33
N LEU A 131 4.06 -20.23 4.65
CA LEU A 131 5.30 -19.55 4.30
C LEU A 131 5.84 -18.67 5.44
N GLY A 132 5.09 -18.47 6.51
CA GLY A 132 5.47 -17.63 7.65
C GLY A 132 5.46 -16.14 7.35
N ILE A 133 4.68 -15.70 6.35
CA ILE A 133 4.47 -14.28 5.99
C ILE A 133 3.02 -13.90 6.22
N LYS A 134 2.72 -12.60 6.08
CA LYS A 134 1.35 -12.09 6.25
C LYS A 134 0.86 -11.39 5.00
N ILE A 135 -0.46 -11.45 4.80
CA ILE A 135 -1.19 -10.65 3.82
C ILE A 135 -1.86 -9.50 4.56
N ALA A 136 -1.66 -8.28 4.12
CA ALA A 136 -2.39 -7.10 4.58
C ALA A 136 -3.33 -6.65 3.46
N ILE A 137 -4.63 -6.85 3.65
CA ILE A 137 -5.64 -6.47 2.67
C ILE A 137 -5.87 -4.97 2.79
N GLU A 138 -5.70 -4.25 1.68
CA GLU A 138 -5.78 -2.81 1.61
C GLU A 138 -7.20 -2.34 1.27
N ASN A 139 -7.61 -1.22 1.86
CA ASN A 139 -8.84 -0.53 1.46
C ASN A 139 -8.63 0.19 0.13
N THR A 140 -9.39 -0.24 -0.85
CA THR A 140 -9.49 0.38 -2.17
C THR A 140 -10.94 0.72 -2.46
N GLU A 141 -11.31 0.94 -3.72
CA GLU A 141 -12.69 0.88 -4.15
C GLU A 141 -13.29 -0.50 -3.83
N GLY A 142 -14.60 -0.61 -3.68
CA GLY A 142 -15.23 -1.90 -3.35
C GLY A 142 -15.03 -2.33 -1.90
N GLU A 143 -15.34 -1.45 -0.94
CA GLU A 143 -15.26 -1.74 0.50
C GLU A 143 -15.98 -3.04 0.90
N GLU A 144 -17.01 -3.45 0.14
CA GLU A 144 -17.76 -4.70 0.36
C GLU A 144 -16.86 -5.95 0.25
N TYR A 145 -15.88 -5.93 -0.63
CA TYR A 145 -14.90 -7.00 -0.78
C TYR A 145 -13.92 -7.03 0.40
N LEU A 146 -13.42 -5.86 0.81
CA LEU A 146 -12.59 -5.72 1.99
C LEU A 146 -13.32 -6.24 3.24
N GLU A 147 -14.56 -5.78 3.46
CA GLU A 147 -15.38 -6.21 4.60
C GLU A 147 -15.64 -7.72 4.59
N ARG A 148 -15.93 -8.28 3.41
CA ARG A 148 -16.15 -9.71 3.26
C ARG A 148 -14.91 -10.51 3.66
N LEU A 149 -13.73 -10.14 3.15
CA LEU A 149 -12.49 -10.84 3.44
C LEU A 149 -12.07 -10.68 4.89
N LEU A 150 -12.05 -9.47 5.44
CA LEU A 150 -11.64 -9.24 6.82
C LEU A 150 -12.60 -9.87 7.83
N SER A 151 -13.88 -10.02 7.49
CA SER A 151 -14.84 -10.76 8.32
C SER A 151 -14.59 -12.26 8.27
N CYS A 152 -14.39 -12.83 7.08
CA CYS A 152 -14.10 -14.26 6.90
C CYS A 152 -12.79 -14.68 7.57
N PHE A 153 -11.77 -13.83 7.50
CA PHE A 153 -10.44 -14.12 8.05
C PHE A 153 -10.19 -13.48 9.41
N ASN A 154 -11.25 -13.08 10.12
CA ASN A 154 -11.11 -12.52 11.46
C ASN A 154 -10.45 -13.53 12.43
N GLY A 155 -9.25 -13.17 12.91
CA GLY A 155 -8.44 -14.06 13.75
C GLY A 155 -7.52 -15.01 13.00
N HIS A 156 -7.49 -14.98 11.66
CA HIS A 156 -6.51 -15.75 10.90
C HIS A 156 -5.10 -15.18 11.12
N PRO A 157 -4.09 -16.00 11.48
CA PRO A 157 -2.78 -15.51 11.91
C PRO A 157 -1.97 -14.81 10.80
N ALA A 158 -2.27 -15.14 9.55
CA ALA A 158 -1.57 -14.59 8.37
C ALA A 158 -2.33 -13.48 7.65
N VAL A 159 -3.52 -13.06 8.10
CA VAL A 159 -4.31 -12.02 7.42
C VAL A 159 -4.55 -10.82 8.33
N GLY A 160 -4.32 -9.63 7.80
CA GLY A 160 -4.61 -8.37 8.47
C GLY A 160 -5.07 -7.31 7.49
N PHE A 161 -5.13 -6.09 7.98
CA PHE A 161 -5.60 -4.91 7.28
C PHE A 161 -4.45 -3.94 7.01
N CYS A 162 -4.36 -3.40 5.81
CA CYS A 162 -3.55 -2.24 5.47
C CYS A 162 -4.47 -1.04 5.29
N ILE A 163 -4.25 0.01 6.08
CA ILE A 163 -4.97 1.28 5.86
C ILE A 163 -4.22 2.12 4.84
N ASP A 164 -4.87 2.46 3.74
CA ASP A 164 -4.50 3.59 2.92
C ASP A 164 -5.38 4.79 3.26
N THR A 165 -4.73 5.89 3.68
CA THR A 165 -5.43 7.09 4.17
C THR A 165 -6.00 7.95 3.05
N GLY A 166 -5.42 7.91 1.86
CA GLY A 166 -5.96 8.58 0.68
C GLY A 166 -7.17 7.84 0.12
N HIS A 167 -7.09 6.50 0.01
CA HIS A 167 -8.21 5.66 -0.37
C HIS A 167 -9.39 5.80 0.60
N GLU A 168 -9.13 5.87 1.91
CA GLU A 168 -10.18 6.15 2.90
C GLU A 168 -10.94 7.43 2.56
N MET A 169 -10.25 8.45 2.05
CA MET A 169 -10.84 9.74 1.68
C MET A 169 -11.53 9.72 0.32
N CYS A 170 -10.92 9.14 -0.71
CA CYS A 170 -11.46 9.19 -2.07
C CYS A 170 -12.41 8.03 -2.39
N TYR A 171 -12.16 6.82 -1.86
CA TYR A 171 -12.95 5.62 -2.19
C TYR A 171 -13.93 5.20 -1.11
N ASN A 172 -13.61 5.44 0.16
CA ASN A 172 -14.40 4.94 1.29
C ASN A 172 -15.17 6.05 2.04
N GLU A 173 -15.47 7.16 1.38
CA GLU A 173 -16.29 8.26 1.92
C GLU A 173 -15.78 8.83 3.27
N SER A 174 -14.48 8.75 3.51
CA SER A 174 -13.84 9.12 4.80
C SER A 174 -14.41 8.36 6.01
N ARG A 175 -14.87 7.13 5.81
CA ARG A 175 -15.30 6.25 6.93
C ARG A 175 -14.11 5.89 7.80
N ASP A 176 -14.32 5.72 9.09
CA ASP A 176 -13.25 5.38 10.04
C ASP A 176 -12.88 3.89 9.98
N LEU A 177 -12.11 3.50 8.96
CA LEU A 177 -11.67 2.12 8.76
C LEU A 177 -10.57 1.71 9.76
N ILE A 178 -9.76 2.65 10.23
CA ILE A 178 -8.75 2.38 11.27
C ILE A 178 -9.43 1.86 12.54
N SER A 179 -10.48 2.53 13.01
CA SER A 179 -11.21 2.09 14.22
C SER A 179 -12.01 0.81 13.95
N LYS A 180 -12.64 0.69 12.78
CA LYS A 180 -13.41 -0.49 12.37
C LYS A 180 -12.57 -1.76 12.40
N TYR A 181 -11.35 -1.70 11.88
CA TYR A 181 -10.45 -2.85 11.75
C TYR A 181 -9.21 -2.80 12.67
N ALA A 182 -9.29 -2.06 13.78
CA ALA A 182 -8.19 -1.81 14.70
C ALA A 182 -7.43 -3.08 15.14
N ARG A 183 -8.15 -4.19 15.36
CA ARG A 183 -7.55 -5.47 15.80
C ARG A 183 -6.81 -6.22 14.68
N GLN A 184 -7.10 -5.91 13.43
CA GLN A 184 -6.52 -6.52 12.25
C GLN A 184 -5.49 -5.59 11.58
N LEU A 185 -5.32 -4.37 12.08
CA LEU A 185 -4.42 -3.37 11.49
C LEU A 185 -2.97 -3.83 11.55
N LEU A 186 -2.39 -4.11 10.39
CA LEU A 186 -1.09 -4.71 10.20
C LEU A 186 -0.11 -3.76 9.52
N CYS A 187 -0.58 -2.97 8.56
CA CYS A 187 0.23 -2.12 7.71
C CYS A 187 -0.45 -0.76 7.50
N THR A 188 0.31 0.21 7.02
CA THR A 188 -0.21 1.53 6.64
C THR A 188 0.36 1.94 5.29
N HIS A 189 -0.46 2.55 4.44
CA HIS A 189 -0.08 3.37 3.30
C HIS A 189 -0.57 4.79 3.58
N LEU A 190 0.32 5.62 4.06
CA LEU A 190 0.01 6.98 4.51
C LEU A 190 0.27 7.95 3.36
N ASN A 191 -0.76 8.64 2.96
CA ASN A 191 -0.70 9.72 1.98
C ASN A 191 -1.83 10.72 2.22
N ASP A 192 -1.72 11.89 1.63
CA ASP A 192 -2.77 12.90 1.63
C ASP A 192 -3.55 12.88 0.32
N ASN A 193 -4.73 13.46 0.33
CA ASN A 193 -5.64 13.40 -0.79
C ASN A 193 -6.53 14.65 -0.84
N MET A 194 -7.02 14.99 -2.03
CA MET A 194 -7.96 16.12 -2.25
C MET A 194 -9.41 15.66 -2.29
N LYS A 195 -9.69 14.40 -1.97
CA LYS A 195 -10.99 13.74 -2.14
C LYS A 195 -11.42 13.69 -3.62
N ILE A 196 -12.71 13.49 -3.84
CA ILE A 196 -13.28 13.47 -5.18
C ILE A 196 -13.19 14.87 -5.78
N THR A 197 -12.63 14.96 -6.99
CA THR A 197 -12.43 16.22 -7.72
C THR A 197 -13.37 16.38 -8.91
N GLY A 198 -14.24 15.39 -9.17
CA GLY A 198 -15.25 15.37 -10.23
C GLY A 198 -16.63 14.98 -9.71
N ASP A 199 -17.56 14.75 -10.62
CA ASP A 199 -18.94 14.33 -10.29
C ASP A 199 -19.02 12.85 -9.90
N GLU A 200 -18.04 12.02 -10.34
CA GLU A 200 -17.95 10.59 -10.07
C GLU A 200 -16.55 10.24 -9.55
N ILE A 201 -16.48 9.21 -8.73
CA ILE A 201 -15.22 8.68 -8.20
C ILE A 201 -14.47 7.96 -9.33
N THR A 202 -13.20 8.29 -9.51
CA THR A 202 -12.31 7.62 -10.44
C THR A 202 -10.92 7.40 -9.81
N TRP A 203 -10.12 6.53 -10.41
CA TRP A 203 -8.73 6.35 -10.01
C TRP A 203 -7.87 7.63 -10.14
N LEU A 204 -8.35 8.64 -10.90
CA LEU A 204 -7.69 9.94 -11.03
C LEU A 204 -7.77 10.79 -9.75
N ASP A 205 -8.69 10.45 -8.85
CA ASP A 205 -8.89 11.12 -7.57
C ASP A 205 -7.96 10.55 -6.48
N ASP A 206 -7.29 9.43 -6.78
CA ASP A 206 -6.29 8.82 -5.94
C ASP A 206 -4.94 9.54 -6.10
N SER A 207 -4.76 10.63 -5.34
CA SER A 207 -3.66 11.57 -5.58
C SER A 207 -2.34 11.20 -4.91
N HIS A 208 -2.33 10.50 -3.77
CA HIS A 208 -1.13 10.13 -3.03
C HIS A 208 -0.16 11.29 -2.78
N MET A 209 -0.67 12.41 -2.26
CA MET A 209 0.12 13.59 -1.94
C MET A 209 0.96 13.39 -0.66
N MET A 210 1.97 14.24 -0.46
CA MET A 210 2.70 14.24 0.82
C MET A 210 1.76 14.60 1.99
N PRO A 211 2.03 14.08 3.19
CA PRO A 211 1.32 14.51 4.39
C PRO A 211 1.23 16.03 4.54
N PHE A 212 0.05 16.51 4.93
CA PHE A 212 -0.26 17.95 5.17
C PHE A 212 -0.38 18.82 3.92
N ASP A 213 -0.40 18.27 2.72
CA ASP A 213 -0.56 19.02 1.48
C ASP A 213 -1.95 18.88 0.86
N GLY A 214 -2.77 17.98 1.38
CA GLY A 214 -4.17 17.78 0.98
C GLY A 214 -5.16 18.13 2.07
N LEU A 215 -6.24 17.36 2.15
CA LEU A 215 -7.38 17.61 3.02
C LEU A 215 -7.48 16.61 4.20
N ALA A 216 -6.49 15.73 4.37
CA ALA A 216 -6.49 14.73 5.44
C ALA A 216 -6.36 15.39 6.83
N ASP A 217 -7.18 14.96 7.78
CA ASP A 217 -7.01 15.36 9.19
C ASP A 217 -5.96 14.47 9.86
N TRP A 218 -4.70 14.84 9.69
CA TRP A 218 -3.54 14.12 10.23
C TRP A 218 -3.55 13.99 11.74
N LYS A 219 -4.16 14.94 12.47
CA LYS A 219 -4.34 14.85 13.92
C LYS A 219 -5.33 13.75 14.28
N ASN A 220 -6.42 13.65 13.52
CA ASN A 220 -7.40 12.59 13.70
C ASN A 220 -6.83 11.22 13.30
N ILE A 221 -6.08 11.12 12.20
CA ILE A 221 -5.39 9.88 11.79
C ILE A 221 -4.45 9.42 12.91
N ALA A 222 -3.61 10.30 13.47
CA ALA A 222 -2.74 9.99 14.58
C ALA A 222 -3.52 9.52 15.82
N LYS A 223 -4.61 10.19 16.18
CA LYS A 223 -5.48 9.80 17.29
C LYS A 223 -6.06 8.40 17.09
N ARG A 224 -6.54 8.08 15.88
CA ARG A 224 -7.12 6.76 15.55
C ARG A 224 -6.05 5.65 15.60
N LEU A 225 -4.86 5.87 15.04
CA LEU A 225 -3.74 4.91 15.11
C LEU A 225 -3.29 4.66 16.57
N ASN A 226 -3.25 5.71 17.40
CA ASN A 226 -2.95 5.57 18.82
C ASN A 226 -4.05 4.79 19.57
N ALA A 227 -5.32 5.06 19.28
CA ALA A 227 -6.46 4.33 19.87
C ALA A 227 -6.46 2.85 19.46
N ALA A 228 -6.10 2.55 18.20
CA ALA A 228 -5.89 1.21 17.69
C ALA A 228 -4.65 0.52 18.27
N ARG A 229 -3.82 1.24 19.03
CA ARG A 229 -2.52 0.76 19.57
C ARG A 229 -1.58 0.24 18.48
N PHE A 230 -1.66 0.79 17.29
CA PHE A 230 -0.78 0.39 16.19
C PHE A 230 0.67 0.63 16.55
N GLN A 231 1.51 -0.38 16.42
CA GLN A 231 2.95 -0.33 16.74
C GLN A 231 3.84 -0.57 15.53
N GLY A 232 3.23 -0.76 14.35
CA GLY A 232 3.96 -0.99 13.10
C GLY A 232 4.69 0.25 12.60
N ASP A 233 5.39 0.07 11.50
CA ASP A 233 6.07 1.13 10.79
C ASP A 233 5.10 2.09 10.12
N LEU A 234 5.53 3.32 9.92
CA LEU A 234 4.79 4.32 9.18
C LEU A 234 5.24 4.27 7.72
N THR A 235 4.44 3.63 6.90
CA THR A 235 4.73 3.44 5.48
C THR A 235 3.98 4.51 4.69
N PHE A 236 4.74 5.28 3.91
CA PHE A 236 4.21 6.35 3.07
C PHE A 236 4.19 5.88 1.63
N GLU A 237 3.01 5.96 1.01
CA GLU A 237 2.82 5.67 -0.40
C GLU A 237 2.51 6.96 -1.14
N LEU A 238 3.50 7.47 -1.84
CA LEU A 238 3.44 8.80 -2.45
C LEU A 238 3.61 8.74 -3.96
N VAL A 239 3.06 9.76 -4.62
CA VAL A 239 3.27 10.06 -6.04
C VAL A 239 3.82 11.47 -6.14
N GLY A 240 4.78 11.72 -7.03
CA GLY A 240 5.43 13.03 -7.19
C GLY A 240 4.99 13.82 -8.42
N LYS A 241 3.96 13.33 -9.15
CA LYS A 241 3.46 13.95 -10.38
C LYS A 241 1.95 13.93 -10.44
N ASN A 242 1.36 14.84 -11.20
CA ASN A 242 -0.08 14.87 -11.44
C ASN A 242 -0.58 13.57 -12.06
N ARG A 243 -1.77 13.14 -11.66
CA ARG A 243 -2.60 12.24 -12.46
C ARG A 243 -3.02 12.97 -13.76
N PRO A 244 -3.32 12.24 -14.84
CA PRO A 244 -3.82 12.87 -16.06
C PRO A 244 -4.97 13.85 -15.79
N GLU A 245 -4.90 15.05 -16.36
CA GLU A 245 -5.92 16.10 -16.22
C GLU A 245 -6.18 16.56 -14.77
N ARG A 246 -5.29 16.28 -13.83
CA ARG A 246 -5.31 16.75 -12.46
C ARG A 246 -4.11 17.66 -12.19
N HIS A 247 -4.25 18.59 -11.24
CA HIS A 247 -3.27 19.61 -10.89
C HIS A 247 -2.89 19.59 -9.40
N THR A 248 -3.17 18.48 -8.73
CA THR A 248 -2.92 18.32 -7.28
C THR A 248 -1.44 18.38 -6.92
N HIS A 249 -0.55 18.00 -7.86
CA HIS A 249 0.90 17.92 -7.66
C HIS A 249 1.66 19.10 -8.27
N ASP A 250 0.99 20.13 -8.80
CA ASP A 250 1.67 21.33 -9.32
C ASP A 250 2.58 21.98 -8.27
N ILE A 251 2.22 21.84 -6.99
CA ILE A 251 3.03 22.28 -5.84
C ILE A 251 4.40 21.59 -5.75
N TYR A 252 4.59 20.45 -6.40
CA TYR A 252 5.85 19.71 -6.44
C TYR A 252 6.62 19.88 -7.76
N ALA A 253 6.09 20.62 -8.71
CA ALA A 253 6.64 20.71 -10.07
C ALA A 253 8.09 21.19 -10.13
N ALA A 254 8.56 21.96 -9.14
CA ALA A 254 9.93 22.44 -9.05
C ALA A 254 10.87 21.49 -8.30
N LEU A 255 10.36 20.38 -7.75
CA LEU A 255 11.15 19.44 -6.95
C LEU A 255 11.74 18.34 -7.84
N ASP A 256 13.05 18.17 -7.77
CA ASP A 256 13.66 16.92 -8.21
C ASP A 256 13.39 15.80 -7.17
N MET A 257 13.78 14.58 -7.50
CA MET A 257 13.58 13.41 -6.64
C MET A 257 14.20 13.59 -5.25
N ASN A 258 15.41 14.16 -5.17
CA ASN A 258 16.11 14.33 -3.90
C ASN A 258 15.39 15.33 -3.00
N ALA A 259 14.99 16.47 -3.53
CA ALA A 259 14.26 17.51 -2.82
C ALA A 259 12.87 16.99 -2.37
N PHE A 260 12.19 16.22 -3.23
CA PHE A 260 10.92 15.61 -2.89
C PHE A 260 11.06 14.61 -1.73
N LEU A 261 12.01 13.66 -1.82
CA LEU A 261 12.24 12.66 -0.79
C LEU A 261 12.66 13.27 0.56
N ALA A 262 13.46 14.35 0.52
CA ALA A 262 13.86 15.07 1.72
C ALA A 262 12.65 15.76 2.39
N LEU A 263 11.82 16.48 1.62
CA LEU A 263 10.61 17.13 2.12
C LEU A 263 9.60 16.11 2.64
N ALA A 264 9.41 15.00 1.93
CA ALA A 264 8.52 13.92 2.35
C ALA A 264 8.99 13.32 3.69
N LEU A 265 10.31 13.12 3.87
CA LEU A 265 10.85 12.63 5.15
C LEU A 265 10.63 13.62 6.30
N GLU A 266 10.75 14.92 6.07
CA GLU A 266 10.45 15.94 7.09
C GLU A 266 8.99 15.88 7.53
N LYS A 267 8.07 15.79 6.59
CA LYS A 267 6.63 15.65 6.87
C LYS A 267 6.30 14.32 7.57
N ALA A 268 6.95 13.23 7.15
CA ALA A 268 6.83 11.93 7.82
C ALA A 268 7.32 12.00 9.28
N LYS A 269 8.44 12.67 9.54
CA LYS A 269 8.93 12.92 10.90
C LYS A 269 7.95 13.79 11.71
N GLN A 270 7.39 14.83 11.11
CA GLN A 270 6.36 15.65 11.73
C GLN A 270 5.15 14.80 12.14
N PHE A 271 4.62 13.96 11.24
CA PHE A 271 3.51 13.06 11.57
C PHE A 271 3.88 12.09 12.70
N ARG A 272 5.07 11.51 12.65
CA ARG A 272 5.56 10.59 13.70
C ARG A 272 5.56 11.23 15.09
N THR A 273 5.76 12.55 15.21
CA THR A 273 5.71 13.24 16.52
C THR A 273 4.31 13.36 17.10
N MET A 274 3.25 13.09 16.31
CA MET A 274 1.86 13.10 16.77
C MET A 274 1.42 11.76 17.39
N LEU A 275 2.24 10.71 17.20
CA LEU A 275 2.01 9.35 17.65
C LEU A 275 2.80 9.02 18.93
#